data_9c05172bf960cb7dddf53a2c44bb23a8
#
_entry.id   9c05172bf960cb7dddf53a2c44bb23a8
#
_cell.length_a   1.000
_cell.length_b   1.000
_cell.length_c   1.000
_cell.angle_alpha   90.00
_cell.angle_beta   90.00
_cell.angle_gamma   90.00
#
_symmetry.space_group_name_H-M   'P 1'
#
loop_
_entity.id
_entity.type
_entity.pdbx_description
1 polymer ?
#
loop_
_entity_poly.entity_id
_entity_poly.type
_entity_poly.pdbx_seq_one_letter_code
_entity_poly.pdbx_strand_id
1 'polypeptide(L)'
;AASDVYKRQIQITDELRDISAFRPGVRCVCLYGGQPIGKQIDALKKRPQIVVATPGRLSDHMKRRTVRVDSARTVVLDEADRMLDMGFIHDVTRLLDKMNKRKNLGLFSATISREVMDIAWVYQRDAAEITVREDEQNKPDIKQFRMDVAQNEKADVIARILEETGFDRCMAFCNTKGSMERICKFLQMRGIDAECIHGDIPQRRREQVMNLFREGRLRVFVSTDVAARGID
;
A
#
# COMPACT_ATOMS: atom_id res chain seq x y z
N ALA A 1 6.38 3.38 3.28
CA ALA A 1 4.93 3.57 3.05
C ALA A 1 4.61 4.38 1.79
N ALA A 2 5.29 5.52 1.53
CA ALA A 2 5.00 6.32 0.31
C ALA A 2 5.38 5.60 -0.99
N SER A 3 6.36 4.71 -0.99
CA SER A 3 6.91 4.10 -2.21
C SER A 3 6.05 2.98 -2.79
N ASP A 4 5.38 2.20 -1.97
CA ASP A 4 4.60 1.06 -2.46
C ASP A 4 3.22 1.52 -2.94
N VAL A 5 2.69 2.57 -2.32
CA VAL A 5 1.46 3.22 -2.80
C VAL A 5 1.64 3.74 -4.23
N TYR A 6 2.79 4.31 -4.62
CA TYR A 6 2.97 4.76 -6.00
C TYR A 6 3.28 3.61 -6.98
N LYS A 7 3.95 2.54 -6.56
CA LYS A 7 4.16 1.36 -7.42
C LYS A 7 2.83 0.78 -7.88
N ARG A 8 1.88 0.63 -6.96
CA ARG A 8 0.53 0.17 -7.30
C ARG A 8 -0.15 1.09 -8.31
N GLN A 9 -0.07 2.44 -8.14
CA GLN A 9 -0.64 3.34 -9.14
C GLN A 9 0.06 3.27 -10.49
N ILE A 10 1.37 3.09 -10.53
CA ILE A 10 2.10 2.90 -11.79
C ILE A 10 1.65 1.60 -12.44
N GLN A 11 1.62 0.49 -11.70
CA GLN A 11 1.15 -0.80 -12.20
C GLN A 11 -0.26 -0.68 -12.78
N ILE A 12 -1.22 -0.16 -12.01
CA ILE A 12 -2.59 0.06 -12.50
C ILE A 12 -2.61 0.93 -13.76
N THR A 13 -1.77 1.97 -13.80
CA THR A 13 -1.72 2.89 -14.95
C THR A 13 -1.18 2.18 -16.19
N ASP A 14 -0.16 1.34 -16.05
CA ASP A 14 0.44 0.60 -17.16
C ASP A 14 -0.52 -0.47 -17.68
N GLU A 15 -1.16 -1.24 -16.80
CA GLU A 15 -2.24 -2.17 -17.16
C GLU A 15 -3.38 -1.48 -17.92
N LEU A 16 -3.82 -0.31 -17.44
CA LEU A 16 -4.86 0.46 -18.12
C LEU A 16 -4.42 1.01 -19.48
N ARG A 17 -3.14 1.33 -19.65
CA ARG A 17 -2.58 1.72 -20.94
C ARG A 17 -2.57 0.54 -21.91
N ASP A 18 -2.18 -0.64 -21.45
CA ASP A 18 -2.17 -1.85 -22.25
C ASP A 18 -3.58 -2.23 -22.68
N ILE A 19 -4.56 -2.24 -21.77
CA ILE A 19 -5.97 -2.48 -22.07
C ILE A 19 -6.51 -1.44 -23.08
N SER A 20 -6.09 -0.18 -22.98
CA SER A 20 -6.54 0.90 -23.83
C SER A 20 -5.72 1.06 -25.12
N ALA A 21 -4.69 0.26 -25.36
CA ALA A 21 -3.79 0.38 -26.52
C ALA A 21 -4.53 0.36 -27.87
N PHE A 22 -5.63 -0.41 -27.96
CA PHE A 22 -6.45 -0.51 -29.16
C PHE A 22 -7.58 0.51 -29.22
N ARG A 23 -7.62 1.50 -28.30
CA ARG A 23 -8.61 2.58 -28.27
C ARG A 23 -7.94 3.95 -28.46
N PRO A 24 -7.79 4.42 -29.71
CA PRO A 24 -7.19 5.73 -29.99
C PRO A 24 -7.91 6.84 -29.24
N GLY A 25 -7.16 7.72 -28.59
CA GLY A 25 -7.71 8.86 -27.86
C GLY A 25 -7.91 8.64 -26.36
N VAL A 26 -7.82 7.40 -25.83
CA VAL A 26 -7.83 7.15 -24.40
C VAL A 26 -6.43 7.40 -23.83
N ARG A 27 -6.35 8.27 -22.84
CA ARG A 27 -5.11 8.63 -22.15
C ARG A 27 -5.24 8.38 -20.66
N CYS A 28 -4.24 7.71 -20.09
CA CYS A 28 -4.12 7.44 -18.66
C CYS A 28 -3.04 8.32 -18.04
N VAL A 29 -3.31 8.91 -16.90
CA VAL A 29 -2.33 9.67 -16.11
C VAL A 29 -2.26 9.11 -14.70
N CYS A 30 -1.03 9.07 -14.17
CA CYS A 30 -0.75 8.68 -12.78
C CYS A 30 -0.40 9.91 -11.95
N LEU A 31 -1.08 10.11 -10.82
CA LEU A 31 -0.89 11.23 -9.90
C LEU A 31 -0.55 10.70 -8.50
N TYR A 32 0.71 10.81 -8.11
CA TYR A 32 1.19 10.30 -6.81
C TYR A 32 2.20 11.24 -6.14
N GLY A 33 2.42 11.04 -4.84
CA GLY A 33 3.41 11.79 -4.07
C GLY A 33 4.85 11.45 -4.47
N GLY A 34 5.80 12.35 -4.17
CA GLY A 34 7.22 12.12 -4.48
C GLY A 34 7.66 12.49 -5.90
N GLN A 35 6.73 12.69 -6.84
CA GLN A 35 7.03 13.21 -8.17
C GLN A 35 6.80 14.73 -8.24
N PRO A 36 7.64 15.48 -9.01
CA PRO A 36 7.43 16.91 -9.24
C PRO A 36 6.04 17.18 -9.82
N ILE A 37 5.28 18.06 -9.15
CA ILE A 37 3.89 18.36 -9.51
C ILE A 37 3.74 18.95 -10.92
N GLY A 38 4.73 19.71 -11.39
CA GLY A 38 4.74 20.32 -12.72
C GLY A 38 4.56 19.29 -13.84
N LYS A 39 5.28 18.15 -13.77
CA LYS A 39 5.14 17.06 -14.75
C LYS A 39 3.74 16.49 -14.78
N GLN A 40 3.09 16.37 -13.63
CA GLN A 40 1.70 15.88 -13.52
C GLN A 40 0.71 16.92 -14.09
N ILE A 41 0.95 18.20 -13.84
CA ILE A 41 0.14 19.30 -14.43
C ILE A 41 0.22 19.26 -15.97
N ASP A 42 1.41 19.09 -16.54
CA ASP A 42 1.57 19.02 -17.99
C ASP A 42 0.90 17.78 -18.59
N ALA A 43 0.91 16.66 -17.88
CA ALA A 43 0.15 15.48 -18.29
C ALA A 43 -1.36 15.70 -18.22
N LEU A 44 -1.86 16.40 -17.20
CA LEU A 44 -3.30 16.74 -17.05
C LEU A 44 -3.80 17.72 -18.13
N LYS A 45 -2.94 18.64 -18.62
CA LYS A 45 -3.29 19.54 -19.76
C LYS A 45 -3.66 18.77 -21.01
N LYS A 46 -3.19 17.53 -21.18
CA LYS A 46 -3.53 16.65 -22.31
C LYS A 46 -4.94 16.04 -22.20
N ARG A 47 -5.72 16.42 -21.18
CA ARG A 47 -7.11 15.98 -20.92
C ARG A 47 -7.24 14.45 -20.90
N PRO A 48 -6.59 13.73 -19.97
CA PRO A 48 -6.71 12.29 -19.86
C PRO A 48 -8.14 11.88 -19.50
N GLN A 49 -8.58 10.73 -20.00
CA GLN A 49 -9.87 10.13 -19.70
C GLN A 49 -9.82 9.28 -18.45
N ILE A 50 -8.63 8.76 -18.11
CA ILE A 50 -8.42 7.93 -16.93
C ILE A 50 -7.35 8.59 -16.05
N VAL A 51 -7.67 8.75 -14.78
CA VAL A 51 -6.78 9.31 -13.76
C VAL A 51 -6.63 8.28 -12.66
N VAL A 52 -5.43 7.78 -12.48
CA VAL A 52 -5.04 6.92 -11.35
C VAL A 52 -4.33 7.80 -10.33
N ALA A 53 -4.81 7.83 -9.10
CA ALA A 53 -4.29 8.79 -8.13
C ALA A 53 -4.30 8.27 -6.69
N THR A 54 -3.36 8.75 -5.88
CA THR A 54 -3.51 8.68 -4.42
C THR A 54 -4.47 9.77 -3.95
N PRO A 55 -5.29 9.53 -2.90
CA PRO A 55 -6.29 10.50 -2.43
C PRO A 55 -5.68 11.88 -2.12
N GLY A 56 -4.58 11.92 -1.37
CA GLY A 56 -3.92 13.18 -1.00
C GLY A 56 -3.37 13.96 -2.19
N ARG A 57 -2.78 13.28 -3.21
CA ARG A 57 -2.26 13.96 -4.41
C ARG A 57 -3.40 14.48 -5.30
N LEU A 58 -4.48 13.73 -5.42
CA LEU A 58 -5.65 14.18 -6.16
C LEU A 58 -6.28 15.41 -5.48
N SER A 59 -6.39 15.40 -4.15
CA SER A 59 -6.84 16.54 -3.35
C SER A 59 -5.97 17.78 -3.57
N ASP A 60 -4.63 17.62 -3.65
CA ASP A 60 -3.70 18.73 -3.93
C ASP A 60 -3.93 19.33 -5.34
N HIS A 61 -4.07 18.48 -6.36
CA HIS A 61 -4.39 18.95 -7.72
C HIS A 61 -5.74 19.67 -7.79
N MET A 62 -6.75 19.21 -7.04
CA MET A 62 -8.05 19.88 -6.97
C MET A 62 -7.95 21.26 -6.31
N LYS A 63 -7.21 21.36 -5.18
CA LYS A 63 -6.96 22.67 -4.52
C LYS A 63 -6.25 23.65 -5.46
N ARG A 64 -5.34 23.15 -6.28
CA ARG A 64 -4.63 23.94 -7.33
C ARG A 64 -5.45 24.18 -8.58
N ARG A 65 -6.65 23.64 -8.66
CA ARG A 65 -7.55 23.71 -9.85
C ARG A 65 -6.90 23.16 -11.14
N THR A 66 -5.95 22.26 -11.03
CA THR A 66 -5.27 21.62 -12.17
C THR A 66 -5.97 20.36 -12.65
N VAL A 67 -6.92 19.84 -11.86
CA VAL A 67 -7.83 18.75 -12.22
C VAL A 67 -9.24 19.09 -11.77
N ARG A 68 -10.22 18.65 -12.54
CA ARG A 68 -11.65 18.73 -12.19
C ARG A 68 -12.20 17.31 -12.15
N VAL A 69 -12.88 16.97 -11.06
CA VAL A 69 -13.43 15.62 -10.83
C VAL A 69 -14.97 15.59 -10.90
N ASP A 70 -15.60 16.74 -11.01
CA ASP A 70 -17.06 16.91 -11.07
C ASP A 70 -17.72 16.19 -12.26
N SER A 71 -16.97 15.94 -13.33
CA SER A 71 -17.42 15.21 -14.51
C SER A 71 -17.10 13.71 -14.51
N ALA A 72 -16.46 13.21 -13.46
CA ALA A 72 -16.13 11.79 -13.34
C ALA A 72 -17.42 10.95 -13.32
N ARG A 73 -17.50 9.97 -14.22
CA ARG A 73 -18.67 9.07 -14.33
C ARG A 73 -18.44 7.75 -13.59
N THR A 74 -17.24 7.25 -13.62
CA THR A 74 -16.86 6.00 -12.96
C THR A 74 -15.74 6.31 -11.97
N VAL A 75 -15.88 5.82 -10.75
CA VAL A 75 -14.89 5.92 -9.68
C VAL A 75 -14.61 4.51 -9.18
N VAL A 76 -13.35 4.22 -8.94
CA VAL A 76 -12.91 2.95 -8.35
C VAL A 76 -12.05 3.27 -7.15
N LEU A 77 -12.40 2.70 -6.01
CA LEU A 77 -11.58 2.67 -4.80
C LEU A 77 -10.94 1.28 -4.73
N ASP A 78 -9.63 1.22 -4.96
CA ASP A 78 -8.85 -0.02 -4.89
C ASP A 78 -8.09 -0.06 -3.57
N GLU A 79 -8.03 -1.23 -2.91
CA GLU A 79 -7.46 -1.43 -1.58
C GLU A 79 -8.06 -0.45 -0.54
N ALA A 80 -9.41 -0.40 -0.48
CA ALA A 80 -10.13 0.56 0.35
C ALA A 80 -9.75 0.45 1.83
N ASP A 81 -9.60 -0.74 2.38
CA ASP A 81 -9.12 -0.99 3.74
C ASP A 81 -7.75 -0.34 3.99
N ARG A 82 -6.81 -0.49 3.07
CA ARG A 82 -5.50 0.15 3.17
C ARG A 82 -5.55 1.68 3.17
N MET A 83 -6.42 2.25 2.33
CA MET A 83 -6.60 3.72 2.33
C MET A 83 -7.12 4.22 3.68
N LEU A 84 -8.03 3.47 4.30
CA LEU A 84 -8.60 3.82 5.60
C LEU A 84 -7.58 3.66 6.73
N ASP A 85 -6.82 2.57 6.77
CA ASP A 85 -5.72 2.35 7.71
C ASP A 85 -4.66 3.45 7.66
N MET A 86 -4.44 4.03 6.48
CA MET A 86 -3.52 5.16 6.28
C MET A 86 -4.12 6.51 6.68
N GLY A 87 -5.37 6.54 7.16
CA GLY A 87 -6.06 7.75 7.59
C GLY A 87 -6.63 8.60 6.45
N PHE A 88 -6.74 8.06 5.23
CA PHE A 88 -7.26 8.80 4.07
C PHE A 88 -8.80 8.86 4.01
N ILE A 89 -9.51 8.42 5.04
CA ILE A 89 -10.98 8.42 5.05
C ILE A 89 -11.57 9.79 4.72
N HIS A 90 -11.05 10.85 5.33
CA HIS A 90 -11.54 12.22 5.09
C HIS A 90 -11.21 12.73 3.69
N ASP A 91 -10.07 12.33 3.11
CA ASP A 91 -9.74 12.70 1.74
C ASP A 91 -10.62 11.95 0.75
N VAL A 92 -10.86 10.65 0.96
CA VAL A 92 -11.73 9.83 0.11
C VAL A 92 -13.16 10.35 0.12
N THR A 93 -13.75 10.59 1.29
CA THR A 93 -15.13 11.10 1.38
C THR A 93 -15.26 12.47 0.73
N ARG A 94 -14.33 13.39 0.99
CA ARG A 94 -14.32 14.71 0.33
C ARG A 94 -14.20 14.61 -1.19
N LEU A 95 -13.43 13.66 -1.72
CA LEU A 95 -13.31 13.43 -3.14
C LEU A 95 -14.62 12.91 -3.72
N LEU A 96 -15.24 11.92 -3.08
CA LEU A 96 -16.52 11.35 -3.49
C LEU A 96 -17.64 12.38 -3.49
N ASP A 97 -17.67 13.29 -2.52
CA ASP A 97 -18.64 14.42 -2.46
C ASP A 97 -18.50 15.37 -3.65
N LYS A 98 -17.27 15.55 -4.17
CA LYS A 98 -17.03 16.39 -5.35
C LYS A 98 -17.34 15.70 -6.67
N MET A 99 -17.42 14.37 -6.67
CA MET A 99 -17.74 13.55 -7.86
C MET A 99 -19.25 13.29 -7.97
N ASN A 100 -20.07 14.34 -7.91
CA ASN A 100 -21.52 14.26 -7.83
C ASN A 100 -22.21 13.74 -9.09
N LYS A 101 -21.50 13.73 -10.24
CA LYS A 101 -22.01 13.18 -11.51
C LYS A 101 -21.61 11.73 -11.76
N ARG A 102 -21.00 11.06 -10.76
CA ARG A 102 -20.65 9.66 -10.90
C ARG A 102 -21.90 8.80 -11.09
N LYS A 103 -21.79 7.83 -11.98
CA LYS A 103 -22.82 6.82 -12.23
C LYS A 103 -22.44 5.47 -11.62
N ASN A 104 -21.14 5.18 -11.56
CA ASN A 104 -20.62 3.92 -11.09
C ASN A 104 -19.56 4.17 -10.00
N LEU A 105 -19.65 3.45 -8.91
CA LEU A 105 -18.63 3.40 -7.86
C LEU A 105 -18.30 1.94 -7.56
N GLY A 106 -17.10 1.50 -7.96
CA GLY A 106 -16.52 0.23 -7.58
C GLY A 106 -15.71 0.40 -6.29
N LEU A 107 -15.92 -0.49 -5.33
CA LEU A 107 -15.15 -0.56 -4.10
C LEU A 107 -14.53 -1.95 -4.00
N PHE A 108 -13.20 -2.02 -3.97
CA PHE A 108 -12.43 -3.25 -3.87
C PHE A 108 -11.62 -3.22 -2.58
N SER A 109 -11.71 -4.29 -1.79
CA SER A 109 -11.05 -4.38 -0.49
C SER A 109 -10.74 -5.84 -0.16
N ALA A 110 -9.61 -6.11 0.46
CA ALA A 110 -9.29 -7.44 0.96
C ALA A 110 -10.06 -7.74 2.26
N THR A 111 -10.32 -6.71 3.06
CA THR A 111 -11.07 -6.83 4.32
C THR A 111 -12.27 -5.89 4.32
N ILE A 112 -13.39 -6.35 4.88
CA ILE A 112 -14.62 -5.55 5.03
C ILE A 112 -14.67 -5.04 6.47
N SER A 113 -13.95 -3.96 6.74
CA SER A 113 -14.06 -3.26 8.02
C SER A 113 -15.35 -2.43 8.09
N ARG A 114 -15.70 -1.97 9.30
CA ARG A 114 -16.86 -1.11 9.49
C ARG A 114 -16.74 0.19 8.67
N GLU A 115 -15.58 0.78 8.63
CA GLU A 115 -15.31 2.01 7.90
C GLU A 115 -15.45 1.81 6.39
N VAL A 116 -15.04 0.66 5.85
CA VAL A 116 -15.26 0.28 4.43
C VAL A 116 -16.75 0.19 4.14
N MET A 117 -17.52 -0.47 5.02
CA MET A 117 -18.97 -0.58 4.91
C MET A 117 -19.67 0.77 4.99
N ASP A 118 -19.23 1.66 5.87
CA ASP A 118 -19.82 3.01 6.00
C ASP A 118 -19.66 3.80 4.69
N ILE A 119 -18.50 3.70 4.02
CA ILE A 119 -18.31 4.31 2.68
C ILE A 119 -19.26 3.68 1.66
N ALA A 120 -19.37 2.34 1.65
CA ALA A 120 -20.25 1.64 0.73
C ALA A 120 -21.70 2.09 0.92
N TRP A 121 -22.22 2.12 2.14
CA TRP A 121 -23.60 2.51 2.43
C TRP A 121 -23.92 3.96 2.09
N VAL A 122 -22.96 4.87 2.32
CA VAL A 122 -23.19 6.31 2.05
C VAL A 122 -23.12 6.63 0.55
N TYR A 123 -22.19 5.99 -0.19
CA TYR A 123 -21.83 6.40 -1.55
C TYR A 123 -22.26 5.45 -2.66
N GLN A 124 -22.62 4.20 -2.33
CA GLN A 124 -23.14 3.24 -3.30
C GLN A 124 -24.68 3.10 -3.15
N ARG A 125 -25.34 2.80 -4.24
CA ARG A 125 -26.76 2.45 -4.27
C ARG A 125 -26.93 1.19 -5.10
N ASP A 126 -27.73 0.26 -4.60
CA ASP A 126 -28.01 -1.02 -5.28
C ASP A 126 -26.74 -1.73 -5.77
N ALA A 127 -25.69 -1.72 -4.94
CA ALA A 127 -24.41 -2.29 -5.29
C ALA A 127 -24.49 -3.82 -5.34
N ALA A 128 -23.94 -4.41 -6.39
CA ALA A 128 -23.72 -5.85 -6.43
C ALA A 128 -22.53 -6.18 -5.50
N GLU A 129 -22.76 -7.05 -4.54
CA GLU A 129 -21.70 -7.57 -3.68
C GLU A 129 -21.14 -8.85 -4.30
N ILE A 130 -19.83 -8.85 -4.52
CA ILE A 130 -19.10 -10.00 -5.04
C ILE A 130 -18.01 -10.37 -4.04
N THR A 131 -18.18 -11.49 -3.37
CA THR A 131 -17.22 -12.01 -2.40
C THR A 131 -16.52 -13.22 -2.99
N VAL A 132 -15.19 -13.15 -3.09
CA VAL A 132 -14.34 -14.29 -3.40
C VAL A 132 -14.09 -15.03 -2.10
N ARG A 133 -14.63 -16.22 -1.96
CA ARG A 133 -14.31 -17.10 -0.83
C ARG A 133 -12.96 -17.75 -1.06
N GLU A 134 -12.11 -17.74 -0.05
CA GLU A 134 -10.89 -18.54 -0.09
C GLU A 134 -11.28 -20.02 -0.19
N ASP A 135 -10.79 -20.70 -1.22
CA ASP A 135 -10.89 -22.15 -1.29
C ASP A 135 -10.07 -22.75 -0.16
N GLU A 136 -10.72 -23.51 0.72
CA GLU A 136 -10.02 -24.17 1.84
C GLU A 136 -8.87 -25.06 1.38
N GLN A 137 -8.95 -25.56 0.13
CA GLN A 137 -7.92 -26.39 -0.48
C GLN A 137 -6.67 -25.63 -0.91
N ASN A 138 -6.75 -24.30 -1.06
CA ASN A 138 -5.64 -23.45 -1.49
C ASN A 138 -5.09 -22.55 -0.38
N LYS A 139 -5.53 -22.75 0.86
CA LYS A 139 -4.94 -22.02 2.00
C LYS A 139 -3.49 -22.48 2.19
N PRO A 140 -2.51 -21.55 2.19
CA PRO A 140 -1.15 -21.93 2.54
C PRO A 140 -1.14 -22.52 3.96
N ASP A 141 -0.39 -23.61 4.14
CA ASP A 141 -0.20 -24.24 5.46
C ASP A 141 0.68 -23.35 6.34
N ILE A 142 0.08 -22.33 6.93
CA ILE A 142 0.76 -21.40 7.81
C ILE A 142 0.55 -21.81 9.26
N LYS A 143 1.62 -22.28 9.90
CA LYS A 143 1.61 -22.55 11.34
C LYS A 143 1.72 -21.24 12.11
N GLN A 144 0.73 -20.98 12.95
CA GLN A 144 0.69 -19.76 13.77
C GLN A 144 0.97 -20.10 15.23
N PHE A 145 1.83 -19.31 15.84
CA PHE A 145 2.19 -19.45 17.25
C PHE A 145 2.00 -18.12 17.97
N ARG A 146 1.59 -18.18 19.23
CA ARG A 146 1.54 -17.01 20.12
C ARG A 146 2.47 -17.24 21.30
N MET A 147 3.24 -16.20 21.65
CA MET A 147 4.13 -16.22 22.80
C MET A 147 3.97 -14.91 23.58
N ASP A 148 3.69 -15.02 24.87
CA ASP A 148 3.62 -13.85 25.75
C ASP A 148 5.02 -13.60 26.33
N VAL A 149 5.62 -12.48 25.96
CA VAL A 149 7.02 -12.13 26.25
C VAL A 149 7.09 -10.71 26.80
N ALA A 150 7.89 -10.49 27.85
CA ALA A 150 8.13 -9.16 28.37
C ALA A 150 8.82 -8.27 27.33
N GLN A 151 8.53 -6.96 27.36
CA GLN A 151 8.97 -6.03 26.30
C GLN A 151 10.51 -5.96 26.16
N ASN A 152 11.22 -6.09 27.24
CA ASN A 152 12.70 -6.09 27.29
C ASN A 152 13.33 -7.40 26.79
N GLU A 153 12.60 -8.49 26.75
CA GLU A 153 13.07 -9.82 26.34
C GLU A 153 12.76 -10.16 24.88
N LYS A 154 11.90 -9.38 24.23
CA LYS A 154 11.45 -9.68 22.85
C LYS A 154 12.59 -9.85 21.85
N ALA A 155 13.62 -9.02 21.92
CA ALA A 155 14.75 -9.10 21.00
C ALA A 155 15.58 -10.37 21.22
N ASP A 156 15.75 -10.78 22.48
CA ASP A 156 16.46 -12.00 22.86
C ASP A 156 15.69 -13.25 22.41
N VAL A 157 14.38 -13.28 22.64
CA VAL A 157 13.51 -14.37 22.20
C VAL A 157 13.54 -14.52 20.68
N ILE A 158 13.48 -13.42 19.91
CA ILE A 158 13.60 -13.46 18.45
C ILE A 158 14.93 -14.06 18.02
N ALA A 159 16.05 -13.62 18.64
CA ALA A 159 17.37 -14.17 18.33
C ALA A 159 17.46 -15.67 18.60
N ARG A 160 16.96 -16.13 19.75
CA ARG A 160 16.93 -17.55 20.12
C ARG A 160 16.07 -18.37 19.15
N ILE A 161 14.89 -17.89 18.78
CA ILE A 161 14.05 -18.56 17.78
C ILE A 161 14.82 -18.74 16.46
N LEU A 162 15.51 -17.69 16.00
CA LEU A 162 16.30 -17.75 14.76
C LEU A 162 17.48 -18.72 14.84
N GLU A 163 18.12 -18.82 16.01
CA GLU A 163 19.25 -19.73 16.26
C GLU A 163 18.78 -21.20 16.36
N GLU A 164 17.67 -21.44 17.07
CA GLU A 164 17.18 -22.79 17.38
C GLU A 164 16.39 -23.43 16.22
N THR A 165 15.64 -22.64 15.44
CA THR A 165 14.76 -23.17 14.39
C THR A 165 15.42 -23.31 13.03
N GLY A 166 16.58 -22.71 12.83
CA GLY A 166 17.30 -22.77 11.55
C GLY A 166 16.57 -22.16 10.36
N PHE A 167 15.63 -21.24 10.58
CA PHE A 167 14.95 -20.54 9.49
C PHE A 167 15.94 -19.78 8.61
N ASP A 168 15.84 -19.99 7.32
CA ASP A 168 16.68 -19.31 6.32
C ASP A 168 16.40 -17.81 6.25
N ARG A 169 15.14 -17.42 6.36
CA ARG A 169 14.69 -16.03 6.27
C ARG A 169 13.60 -15.72 7.28
N CYS A 170 13.64 -14.53 7.84
CA CYS A 170 12.65 -14.04 8.79
C CYS A 170 12.27 -12.59 8.48
N MET A 171 10.97 -12.29 8.52
CA MET A 171 10.46 -10.92 8.57
C MET A 171 9.94 -10.63 9.97
N ALA A 172 10.45 -9.56 10.59
CA ALA A 172 9.99 -9.10 11.90
C ALA A 172 9.25 -7.76 11.77
N PHE A 173 8.00 -7.71 12.21
CA PHE A 173 7.19 -6.51 12.19
C PHE A 173 7.12 -5.87 13.58
N CYS A 174 7.33 -4.57 13.64
CA CYS A 174 7.35 -3.79 14.88
C CYS A 174 6.34 -2.63 14.81
N ASN A 175 5.68 -2.34 15.91
CA ASN A 175 4.70 -1.26 15.96
C ASN A 175 5.34 0.15 15.88
N THR A 176 6.61 0.30 16.29
CA THR A 176 7.29 1.59 16.30
C THR A 176 8.69 1.52 15.68
N LYS A 177 9.12 2.65 15.10
CA LYS A 177 10.46 2.83 14.55
C LYS A 177 11.55 2.52 15.58
N GLY A 178 11.42 3.05 16.81
CA GLY A 178 12.41 2.81 17.87
C GLY A 178 12.53 1.35 18.29
N SER A 179 11.43 0.59 18.31
CA SER A 179 11.48 -0.86 18.58
C SER A 179 12.16 -1.61 17.45
N MET A 180 11.87 -1.26 16.21
CA MET A 180 12.47 -1.85 15.02
C MET A 180 14.00 -1.63 14.97
N GLU A 181 14.47 -0.39 15.15
CA GLU A 181 15.90 -0.05 15.16
C GLU A 181 16.64 -0.78 16.29
N ARG A 182 16.03 -0.87 17.47
CA ARG A 182 16.61 -1.58 18.63
C ARG A 182 16.73 -3.08 18.37
N ILE A 183 15.68 -3.72 17.85
CA ILE A 183 15.70 -5.15 17.50
C ILE A 183 16.74 -5.41 16.41
N CYS A 184 16.75 -4.63 15.35
CA CYS A 184 17.72 -4.78 14.27
C CYS A 184 19.16 -4.69 14.77
N LYS A 185 19.49 -3.66 15.54
CA LYS A 185 20.82 -3.48 16.14
C LYS A 185 21.19 -4.62 17.08
N PHE A 186 20.25 -5.10 17.90
CA PHE A 186 20.47 -6.23 18.80
C PHE A 186 20.80 -7.51 18.02
N LEU A 187 20.08 -7.82 16.95
CA LEU A 187 20.34 -8.97 16.09
C LEU A 187 21.72 -8.87 15.43
N GLN A 188 22.09 -7.70 14.91
CA GLN A 188 23.40 -7.42 14.32
C GLN A 188 24.54 -7.63 15.33
N MET A 189 24.37 -7.20 16.59
CA MET A 189 25.34 -7.41 17.67
C MET A 189 25.55 -8.90 18.00
N ARG A 190 24.57 -9.75 17.72
CA ARG A 190 24.68 -11.22 17.84
C ARG A 190 25.18 -11.89 16.56
N GLY A 191 25.65 -11.14 15.57
CA GLY A 191 26.15 -11.68 14.31
C GLY A 191 25.08 -12.18 13.35
N ILE A 192 23.80 -11.83 13.59
CA ILE A 192 22.70 -12.17 12.70
C ILE A 192 22.57 -11.07 11.64
N ASP A 193 22.61 -11.46 10.37
CA ASP A 193 22.41 -10.53 9.25
C ASP A 193 20.99 -9.98 9.26
N ALA A 194 20.85 -8.75 9.76
CA ALA A 194 19.58 -8.06 9.88
C ALA A 194 19.66 -6.64 9.31
N GLU A 195 18.65 -6.24 8.58
CA GLU A 195 18.48 -4.87 8.08
C GLU A 195 17.06 -4.38 8.37
N CYS A 196 16.92 -3.07 8.56
CA CYS A 196 15.63 -2.48 8.85
C CYS A 196 15.17 -1.50 7.77
N ILE A 197 13.85 -1.43 7.55
CA ILE A 197 13.23 -0.46 6.63
C ILE A 197 12.16 0.35 7.38
N HIS A 198 12.29 1.68 7.29
CA HIS A 198 11.32 2.64 7.81
C HIS A 198 11.11 3.81 6.84
N GLY A 199 10.14 4.67 7.13
CA GLY A 199 9.75 5.76 6.23
C GLY A 199 10.85 6.77 5.88
N ASP A 200 11.85 6.94 6.73
CA ASP A 200 12.93 7.92 6.53
C ASP A 200 14.08 7.39 5.66
N ILE A 201 14.10 6.11 5.33
CA ILE A 201 15.14 5.51 4.49
C ILE A 201 14.88 5.89 3.03
N PRO A 202 15.91 6.39 2.30
CA PRO A 202 15.78 6.69 0.88
C PRO A 202 15.32 5.48 0.06
N GLN A 203 14.46 5.71 -0.91
CA GLN A 203 13.84 4.66 -1.73
C GLN A 203 14.86 3.69 -2.33
N ARG A 204 15.97 4.20 -2.86
CA ARG A 204 17.03 3.35 -3.41
C ARG A 204 17.59 2.35 -2.41
N ARG A 205 17.75 2.76 -1.14
CA ARG A 205 18.24 1.87 -0.07
C ARG A 205 17.20 0.81 0.29
N ARG A 206 15.91 1.19 0.33
CA ARG A 206 14.81 0.24 0.56
C ARG A 206 14.80 -0.86 -0.50
N GLU A 207 14.93 -0.49 -1.78
CA GLU A 207 14.98 -1.45 -2.89
C GLU A 207 16.21 -2.37 -2.78
N GLN A 208 17.35 -1.84 -2.39
CA GLN A 208 18.54 -2.65 -2.16
C GLN A 208 18.33 -3.70 -1.05
N VAL A 209 17.80 -3.29 0.11
CA VAL A 209 17.53 -4.20 1.23
C VAL A 209 16.52 -5.27 0.84
N MET A 210 15.46 -4.90 0.12
CA MET A 210 14.46 -5.83 -0.38
C MET A 210 15.04 -6.85 -1.35
N ASN A 211 15.91 -6.41 -2.26
CA ASN A 211 16.55 -7.32 -3.20
C ASN A 211 17.48 -8.30 -2.47
N LEU A 212 18.29 -7.82 -1.52
CA LEU A 212 19.13 -8.70 -0.71
C LEU A 212 18.32 -9.76 0.04
N PHE A 213 17.14 -9.37 0.57
CA PHE A 213 16.25 -10.31 1.26
C PHE A 213 15.62 -11.32 0.28
N ARG A 214 15.18 -10.89 -0.91
CA ARG A 214 14.64 -11.80 -1.94
C ARG A 214 15.69 -12.78 -2.47
N GLU A 215 16.93 -12.33 -2.62
CA GLU A 215 18.07 -13.15 -3.06
C GLU A 215 18.59 -14.10 -1.96
N GLY A 216 18.03 -14.05 -0.75
CA GLY A 216 18.49 -14.85 0.39
C GLY A 216 19.85 -14.41 0.99
N ARG A 217 20.34 -13.23 0.62
CA ARG A 217 21.58 -12.62 1.10
C ARG A 217 21.40 -11.80 2.38
N LEU A 218 20.18 -11.63 2.82
CA LEU A 218 19.79 -11.01 4.09
C LEU A 218 18.89 -11.98 4.83
N ARG A 219 19.29 -12.40 6.03
CA ARG A 219 18.53 -13.39 6.80
C ARG A 219 17.33 -12.80 7.50
N VAL A 220 17.46 -11.60 8.08
CA VAL A 220 16.38 -10.96 8.84
C VAL A 220 16.07 -9.58 8.29
N PHE A 221 14.81 -9.40 7.95
CA PHE A 221 14.26 -8.12 7.55
C PHE A 221 13.35 -7.58 8.66
N VAL A 222 13.68 -6.41 9.21
CA VAL A 222 12.90 -5.78 10.28
C VAL A 222 12.18 -4.54 9.74
N SER A 223 10.87 -4.45 9.97
CA SER A 223 10.07 -3.35 9.45
C SER A 223 8.95 -2.94 10.40
N THR A 224 8.33 -1.80 10.13
CA THR A 224 7.01 -1.49 10.69
C THR A 224 5.93 -1.96 9.73
N ASP A 225 4.72 -2.27 10.22
CA ASP A 225 3.59 -2.71 9.38
C ASP A 225 3.34 -1.79 8.18
N VAL A 226 3.45 -0.49 8.40
CA VAL A 226 3.26 0.52 7.35
C VAL A 226 4.37 0.47 6.29
N ALA A 227 5.61 0.20 6.68
CA ALA A 227 6.75 0.15 5.77
C ALA A 227 6.89 -1.20 5.06
N ALA A 228 6.26 -2.23 5.59
CA ALA A 228 6.26 -3.60 5.04
C ALA A 228 5.15 -3.85 4.01
N ARG A 229 4.17 -2.98 3.91
CA ARG A 229 3.08 -3.10 2.94
C ARG A 229 3.63 -3.07 1.51
N GLY A 230 3.29 -4.06 0.70
CA GLY A 230 3.78 -4.23 -0.66
C GLY A 230 5.10 -5.03 -0.76
N ILE A 231 5.45 -5.79 0.26
CA ILE A 231 6.52 -6.78 0.23
C ILE A 231 5.90 -8.13 -0.20
N ASP A 232 5.56 -8.24 -1.46
CA ASP A 232 5.17 -9.52 -2.07
C ASP A 232 6.31 -10.07 -2.91
#